data_a2154c74089984aba7344118c47d25e0
#
_entry.id   a2154c74089984aba7344118c47d25e0
#
_cell.length_a   1.000
_cell.length_b   1.000
_cell.length_c   1.000
_cell.angle_alpha   90.00
_cell.angle_beta   90.00
_cell.angle_gamma   90.00
#
_symmetry.space_group_name_H-M   'P 1'
#
loop_
_entity.id
_entity.type
_entity.pdbx_description
1 polymer ?
#
loop_
_entity_poly.entity_id
_entity_poly.type
_entity_poly.pdbx_seq_one_letter_code
_entity_poly.pdbx_strand_id
1 'polypeptide(L)'
;GTTAETPCLSKEEKDKIISVVKRVINKRVPLLLGAGGNCTADVINYLHAVSLEGIDGVLIVTPYYNKPSQEGLYRHFKAIAESCPLPIVLYNVPGRTGVNLTAQTTLRIAAECDNVVAIKEASGQITQIDTIIEEAPQGFEVLSGDDAITLELLSIGAVGVTVSYTHLTLPTIA
;
A
#
# COMPACT_ATOMS: atom_id res chain seq x y z
N GLY A 1 4.09 -5.96 -4.63
CA GLY A 1 3.08 -5.07 -5.20
C GLY A 1 2.71 -5.43 -6.63
N THR A 2 2.05 -4.51 -7.31
CA THR A 2 1.50 -4.72 -8.67
C THR A 2 2.57 -5.15 -9.68
N THR A 3 3.69 -4.46 -9.73
CA THR A 3 4.79 -4.74 -10.67
C THR A 3 5.46 -6.09 -10.41
N ALA A 4 5.39 -6.60 -9.19
CA ALA A 4 5.92 -7.91 -8.83
C ALA A 4 4.97 -9.07 -9.17
N GLU A 5 3.87 -8.80 -9.84
CA GLU A 5 2.88 -9.81 -10.27
C GLU A 5 2.44 -10.75 -9.14
N THR A 6 2.30 -10.21 -7.94
CA THR A 6 1.99 -10.96 -6.70
C THR A 6 0.87 -12.00 -6.83
N PRO A 7 -0.23 -11.74 -7.58
CA PRO A 7 -1.28 -12.75 -7.77
C PRO A 7 -0.85 -13.99 -8.55
N CYS A 8 0.25 -13.90 -9.31
CA CYS A 8 0.76 -15.00 -10.14
C CYS A 8 1.74 -15.90 -9.37
N LEU A 9 2.14 -15.50 -8.17
CA LEU A 9 3.10 -16.24 -7.35
C LEU A 9 2.39 -17.23 -6.42
N SER A 10 2.91 -18.46 -6.32
CA SER A 10 2.48 -19.42 -5.32
C SER A 10 2.83 -18.96 -3.90
N LYS A 11 2.26 -19.63 -2.90
CA LYS A 11 2.60 -19.35 -1.49
C LYS A 11 4.08 -19.62 -1.23
N GLU A 12 4.61 -20.73 -1.72
CA GLU A 12 6.00 -21.15 -1.55
C GLU A 12 6.98 -20.16 -2.19
N GLU A 13 6.65 -19.62 -3.37
CA GLU A 13 7.44 -18.57 -4.03
C GLU A 13 7.45 -17.28 -3.22
N LYS A 14 6.29 -16.86 -2.70
CA LYS A 14 6.19 -15.68 -1.82
C LYS A 14 7.02 -15.84 -0.56
N ASP A 15 6.92 -16.98 0.13
CA ASP A 15 7.67 -17.28 1.35
C ASP A 15 9.18 -17.29 1.07
N LYS A 16 9.61 -17.83 -0.07
CA LYS A 16 11.01 -17.82 -0.51
C LYS A 16 11.50 -16.40 -0.79
N ILE A 17 10.71 -15.57 -1.50
CA ILE A 17 11.06 -14.18 -1.78
C ILE A 17 11.23 -13.42 -0.47
N ILE A 18 10.28 -13.52 0.46
CA ILE A 18 10.34 -12.88 1.77
C ILE A 18 11.62 -13.28 2.52
N SER A 19 11.91 -14.57 2.55
CA SER A 19 13.11 -15.10 3.21
C SER A 19 14.41 -14.55 2.61
N VAL A 20 14.50 -14.52 1.28
CA VAL A 20 15.69 -14.00 0.59
C VAL A 20 15.84 -12.49 0.84
N VAL A 21 14.75 -11.74 0.74
CA VAL A 21 14.76 -10.28 0.94
C VAL A 21 15.15 -9.94 2.38
N LYS A 22 14.57 -10.61 3.39
CA LYS A 22 14.97 -10.43 4.80
C LYS A 22 16.48 -10.63 5.01
N ARG A 23 17.00 -11.71 4.46
CA ARG A 23 18.44 -12.03 4.56
C ARG A 23 19.32 -10.97 3.90
N VAL A 24 18.94 -10.50 2.69
CA VAL A 24 19.73 -9.51 1.95
C VAL A 24 19.64 -8.13 2.59
N ILE A 25 18.45 -7.71 3.01
CA ILE A 25 18.27 -6.43 3.72
C ILE A 25 19.04 -6.43 5.03
N ASN A 26 19.00 -7.51 5.78
CA ASN A 26 19.69 -7.67 7.05
C ASN A 26 19.47 -6.46 7.99
N LYS A 27 18.23 -6.01 8.11
CA LYS A 27 17.78 -4.87 8.94
C LYS A 27 18.43 -3.50 8.59
N ARG A 28 19.06 -3.36 7.44
CA ARG A 28 19.68 -2.09 7.02
C ARG A 28 18.65 -1.03 6.61
N VAL A 29 17.48 -1.45 6.17
CA VAL A 29 16.34 -0.61 5.79
C VAL A 29 15.05 -1.30 6.21
N PRO A 30 13.96 -0.56 6.44
CA PRO A 30 12.63 -1.14 6.71
C PRO A 30 12.16 -2.03 5.57
N LEU A 31 11.41 -3.07 5.92
CA LEU A 31 10.81 -4.01 4.98
C LEU A 31 9.29 -3.95 5.05
N LEU A 32 8.65 -3.54 3.96
CA LEU A 32 7.19 -3.59 3.82
C LEU A 32 6.77 -4.79 3.00
N LEU A 33 5.79 -5.54 3.53
CA LEU A 33 5.19 -6.70 2.87
C LEU A 33 3.91 -6.29 2.14
N GLY A 34 3.81 -6.56 0.83
CA GLY A 34 2.55 -6.46 0.09
C GLY A 34 1.60 -7.60 0.48
N ALA A 35 0.45 -7.27 1.09
CA ALA A 35 -0.48 -8.26 1.63
C ALA A 35 -1.95 -8.02 1.22
N GLY A 36 -2.20 -7.12 0.26
CA GLY A 36 -3.55 -6.80 -0.19
C GLY A 36 -4.21 -7.88 -1.05
N GLY A 37 -5.53 -7.81 -1.10
CA GLY A 37 -6.38 -8.72 -1.89
C GLY A 37 -7.80 -8.15 -2.01
N ASN A 38 -8.66 -8.85 -2.73
CA ASN A 38 -10.04 -8.43 -2.95
C ASN A 38 -11.09 -9.13 -2.05
N CYS A 39 -10.62 -10.00 -1.16
CA CYS A 39 -11.43 -10.63 -0.11
C CYS A 39 -10.84 -10.30 1.26
N THR A 40 -11.59 -9.62 2.12
CA THR A 40 -11.12 -9.18 3.44
C THR A 40 -10.65 -10.35 4.30
N ALA A 41 -11.42 -11.44 4.32
CA ALA A 41 -11.08 -12.63 5.10
C ALA A 41 -9.76 -13.28 4.64
N ASP A 42 -9.51 -13.34 3.33
CA ASP A 42 -8.28 -13.92 2.78
C ASP A 42 -7.06 -13.06 3.11
N VAL A 43 -7.20 -11.73 3.10
CA VAL A 43 -6.12 -10.81 3.52
C VAL A 43 -5.79 -11.03 5.00
N ILE A 44 -6.79 -11.10 5.86
CA ILE A 44 -6.62 -11.36 7.30
C ILE A 44 -5.97 -12.73 7.52
N ASN A 45 -6.48 -13.78 6.87
CA ASN A 45 -5.93 -15.12 6.98
C ASN A 45 -4.48 -15.18 6.51
N TYR A 46 -4.13 -14.47 5.43
CA TYR A 46 -2.75 -14.38 4.96
C TYR A 46 -1.84 -13.70 5.98
N LEU A 47 -2.28 -12.57 6.57
CA LEU A 47 -1.51 -11.86 7.59
C LEU A 47 -1.28 -12.71 8.85
N HIS A 48 -2.24 -13.55 9.24
CA HIS A 48 -2.09 -14.47 10.37
C HIS A 48 -1.19 -15.69 10.04
N ALA A 49 -1.14 -16.09 8.78
CA ALA A 49 -0.39 -17.28 8.35
C ALA A 49 1.07 -17.00 7.98
N VAL A 50 1.38 -15.75 7.56
CA VAL A 50 2.74 -15.35 7.18
C VAL A 50 3.55 -14.98 8.42
N SER A 51 4.84 -15.34 8.43
CA SER A 51 5.73 -14.87 9.50
C SER A 51 6.01 -13.36 9.34
N LEU A 52 5.50 -12.58 10.27
CA LEU A 52 5.71 -11.13 10.32
C LEU A 52 7.03 -10.75 11.01
N GLU A 53 7.78 -11.69 11.54
CA GLU A 53 9.11 -11.43 12.12
C GLU A 53 10.03 -10.75 11.10
N GLY A 54 10.59 -9.58 11.45
CA GLY A 54 11.47 -8.80 10.57
C GLY A 54 10.77 -8.15 9.39
N ILE A 55 9.44 -8.01 9.45
CA ILE A 55 8.62 -7.15 8.62
C ILE A 55 8.27 -5.91 9.45
N ASP A 56 8.47 -4.72 8.90
CA ASP A 56 8.28 -3.45 9.60
C ASP A 56 6.90 -2.82 9.32
N GLY A 57 6.23 -3.26 8.26
CA GLY A 57 4.90 -2.79 7.90
C GLY A 57 4.30 -3.57 6.73
N VAL A 58 3.04 -3.31 6.43
CA VAL A 58 2.34 -3.95 5.33
C VAL A 58 1.74 -2.93 4.37
N LEU A 59 1.79 -3.24 3.08
CA LEU A 59 1.18 -2.46 2.01
C LEU A 59 -0.08 -3.16 1.54
N ILE A 60 -1.25 -2.52 1.73
CA ILE A 60 -2.55 -3.10 1.43
C ILE A 60 -3.22 -2.33 0.29
N VAL A 61 -3.33 -2.97 -0.87
CA VAL A 61 -4.04 -2.39 -2.02
C VAL A 61 -5.56 -2.45 -1.81
N THR A 62 -6.29 -1.45 -2.35
CA THR A 62 -7.75 -1.49 -2.41
C THR A 62 -8.24 -2.78 -3.10
N PRO A 63 -9.36 -3.38 -2.65
CA PRO A 63 -9.96 -4.52 -3.33
C PRO A 63 -10.15 -4.25 -4.83
N TYR A 64 -9.62 -5.12 -5.65
CA TYR A 64 -9.72 -5.05 -7.10
C TYR A 64 -10.82 -5.97 -7.63
N TYR A 65 -11.31 -5.73 -8.85
CA TYR A 65 -12.32 -6.53 -9.54
C TYR A 65 -13.76 -6.34 -9.03
N ASN A 66 -14.04 -6.57 -7.75
CA ASN A 66 -15.38 -6.51 -7.13
C ASN A 66 -15.87 -5.09 -6.80
N LYS A 67 -15.03 -4.06 -6.93
CA LYS A 67 -15.38 -2.63 -6.83
C LYS A 67 -16.31 -2.28 -5.65
N PRO A 68 -15.87 -2.44 -4.40
CA PRO A 68 -16.69 -2.13 -3.24
C PRO A 68 -17.04 -0.63 -3.18
N SER A 69 -18.14 -0.31 -2.48
CA SER A 69 -18.47 1.07 -2.13
C SER A 69 -17.45 1.69 -1.17
N GLN A 70 -17.49 3.00 -0.95
CA GLN A 70 -16.61 3.67 0.01
C GLN A 70 -16.77 3.12 1.43
N GLU A 71 -18.02 2.84 1.86
CA GLU A 71 -18.27 2.18 3.14
C GLU A 71 -17.72 0.74 3.17
N GLY A 72 -17.77 0.03 2.05
CA GLY A 72 -17.13 -1.29 1.89
C GLY A 72 -15.62 -1.22 2.01
N LEU A 73 -14.99 -0.21 1.39
CA LEU A 73 -13.54 0.04 1.51
C LEU A 73 -13.15 0.36 2.95
N TYR A 74 -13.89 1.24 3.61
CA TYR A 74 -13.66 1.57 5.01
C TYR A 74 -13.72 0.32 5.90
N ARG A 75 -14.78 -0.49 5.78
CA ARG A 75 -14.93 -1.73 6.58
C ARG A 75 -13.83 -2.74 6.27
N HIS A 76 -13.43 -2.86 5.01
CA HIS A 76 -12.33 -3.72 4.59
C HIS A 76 -11.02 -3.35 5.30
N PHE A 77 -10.62 -2.08 5.22
CA PHE A 77 -9.38 -1.63 5.84
C PHE A 77 -9.45 -1.65 7.36
N LYS A 78 -10.59 -1.28 7.96
CA LYS A 78 -10.78 -1.33 9.40
C LYS A 78 -10.62 -2.75 9.94
N ALA A 79 -11.28 -3.73 9.33
CA ALA A 79 -11.16 -5.13 9.76
C ALA A 79 -9.73 -5.66 9.63
N ILE A 80 -9.00 -5.25 8.58
CA ILE A 80 -7.59 -5.61 8.42
C ILE A 80 -6.73 -4.91 9.50
N ALA A 81 -6.97 -3.62 9.76
CA ALA A 81 -6.24 -2.87 10.77
C ALA A 81 -6.41 -3.47 12.17
N GLU A 82 -7.64 -3.85 12.53
CA GLU A 82 -7.94 -4.51 13.81
C GLU A 82 -7.27 -5.88 13.96
N SER A 83 -6.90 -6.52 12.84
CA SER A 83 -6.29 -7.87 12.81
C SER A 83 -4.77 -7.84 12.62
N CYS A 84 -4.19 -6.71 12.21
CA CYS A 84 -2.79 -6.59 11.87
C CYS A 84 -2.01 -5.87 12.97
N PRO A 85 -0.97 -6.47 13.55
CA PRO A 85 -0.17 -5.84 14.60
C PRO A 85 0.88 -4.83 14.06
N LEU A 86 1.05 -4.75 12.74
CA LEU A 86 2.06 -3.91 12.10
C LEU A 86 1.45 -2.62 11.52
N PRO A 87 2.28 -1.58 11.32
CA PRO A 87 1.89 -0.41 10.56
C PRO A 87 1.39 -0.77 9.16
N ILE A 88 0.32 -0.12 8.74
CA ILE A 88 -0.33 -0.33 7.45
C ILE A 88 -0.13 0.90 6.57
N VAL A 89 0.31 0.67 5.35
CA VAL A 89 0.29 1.63 4.25
C VAL A 89 -0.86 1.27 3.32
N LEU A 90 -1.84 2.15 3.18
CA LEU A 90 -2.91 1.98 2.19
C LEU A 90 -2.33 2.11 0.78
N TYR A 91 -2.94 1.47 -0.20
CA TYR A 91 -2.53 1.64 -1.59
C TYR A 91 -3.73 1.87 -2.50
N ASN A 92 -3.85 3.09 -3.02
CA ASN A 92 -4.89 3.50 -3.95
C ASN A 92 -4.34 3.55 -5.38
N VAL A 93 -4.86 2.71 -6.26
CA VAL A 93 -4.44 2.61 -7.69
C VAL A 93 -5.63 2.33 -8.60
N PRO A 94 -6.55 3.29 -8.77
CA PRO A 94 -7.81 3.09 -9.49
C PRO A 94 -7.66 2.55 -10.92
N GLY A 95 -6.59 2.94 -11.60
CA GLY A 95 -6.29 2.44 -12.95
C GLY A 95 -6.04 0.93 -13.03
N ARG A 96 -5.77 0.28 -11.89
CA ARG A 96 -5.54 -1.16 -11.81
C ARG A 96 -6.67 -1.89 -11.09
N THR A 97 -7.22 -1.29 -10.04
CA THR A 97 -8.24 -1.93 -9.20
C THR A 97 -9.67 -1.70 -9.71
N GLY A 98 -9.87 -0.62 -10.48
CA GLY A 98 -11.19 -0.19 -10.92
C GLY A 98 -12.02 0.47 -9.82
N VAL A 99 -11.43 0.77 -8.67
CA VAL A 99 -12.07 1.47 -7.56
C VAL A 99 -11.12 2.53 -6.98
N ASN A 100 -11.65 3.71 -6.71
CA ASN A 100 -10.90 4.79 -6.07
C ASN A 100 -11.22 4.85 -4.58
N LEU A 101 -10.20 4.90 -3.74
CA LEU A 101 -10.33 5.24 -2.33
C LEU A 101 -10.33 6.77 -2.21
N THR A 102 -11.49 7.36 -1.91
CA THR A 102 -11.62 8.82 -1.86
C THR A 102 -10.87 9.44 -0.67
N ALA A 103 -10.57 10.74 -0.75
CA ALA A 103 -9.94 11.48 0.35
C ALA A 103 -10.71 11.29 1.66
N GLN A 104 -12.03 11.50 1.64
CA GLN A 104 -12.88 11.34 2.83
C GLN A 104 -12.76 9.95 3.47
N THR A 105 -12.77 8.90 2.65
CA THR A 105 -12.65 7.53 3.16
C THR A 105 -11.25 7.27 3.71
N THR A 106 -10.22 7.77 3.05
CA THR A 106 -8.82 7.69 3.52
C THR A 106 -8.65 8.37 4.86
N LEU A 107 -9.12 9.61 4.98
CA LEU A 107 -9.06 10.40 6.22
C LEU A 107 -9.82 9.76 7.37
N ARG A 108 -11.01 9.19 7.08
CA ARG A 108 -11.77 8.44 8.08
C ARG A 108 -11.01 7.21 8.58
N ILE A 109 -10.39 6.45 7.68
CA ILE A 109 -9.59 5.28 8.06
C ILE A 109 -8.38 5.73 8.89
N ALA A 110 -7.67 6.77 8.45
CA ALA A 110 -6.51 7.31 9.16
C ALA A 110 -6.84 7.82 10.57
N ALA A 111 -8.04 8.39 10.75
CA ALA A 111 -8.50 8.89 12.04
C ALA A 111 -8.98 7.80 13.00
N GLU A 112 -9.48 6.68 12.49
CA GLU A 112 -10.10 5.62 13.30
C GLU A 112 -9.21 4.37 13.48
N CYS A 113 -8.08 4.28 12.77
CA CYS A 113 -7.18 3.13 12.80
C CYS A 113 -5.75 3.59 13.06
N ASP A 114 -5.31 3.58 14.31
CA ASP A 114 -4.02 4.11 14.76
C ASP A 114 -2.80 3.48 14.06
N ASN A 115 -2.93 2.24 13.60
CA ASN A 115 -1.87 1.54 12.88
C ASN A 115 -1.90 1.76 11.36
N VAL A 116 -2.84 2.55 10.84
CA VAL A 116 -2.83 2.99 9.44
C VAL A 116 -2.07 4.31 9.37
N VAL A 117 -0.82 4.23 8.94
CA VAL A 117 0.17 5.33 9.09
C VAL A 117 0.45 6.08 7.80
N ALA A 118 0.06 5.55 6.66
CA ALA A 118 0.36 6.19 5.37
C ALA A 118 -0.56 5.70 4.25
N ILE A 119 -0.51 6.42 3.14
CA ILE A 119 -1.08 5.99 1.87
C ILE A 119 -0.06 6.11 0.74
N LYS A 120 0.06 5.08 -0.09
CA LYS A 120 0.64 5.14 -1.42
C LYS A 120 -0.45 5.55 -2.41
N GLU A 121 -0.36 6.76 -2.93
CA GLU A 121 -1.33 7.32 -3.87
C GLU A 121 -0.86 7.21 -5.31
N ALA A 122 -1.64 6.52 -6.12
CA ALA A 122 -1.42 6.32 -7.55
C ALA A 122 -2.72 6.54 -8.34
N SER A 123 -3.59 7.44 -7.85
CA SER A 123 -4.82 7.81 -8.56
C SER A 123 -4.59 8.78 -9.71
N GLY A 124 -3.50 9.54 -9.67
CA GLY A 124 -3.25 10.66 -10.59
C GLY A 124 -4.14 11.89 -10.32
N GLN A 125 -4.95 11.87 -9.25
CA GLN A 125 -5.86 12.96 -8.90
C GLN A 125 -5.22 13.89 -7.88
N ILE A 126 -4.45 14.86 -8.34
CA ILE A 126 -3.66 15.78 -7.50
C ILE A 126 -4.52 16.47 -6.45
N THR A 127 -5.69 16.98 -6.83
CA THR A 127 -6.62 17.62 -5.88
C THR A 127 -7.07 16.69 -4.75
N GLN A 128 -7.30 15.40 -5.05
CA GLN A 128 -7.63 14.41 -4.01
C GLN A 128 -6.45 14.18 -3.07
N ILE A 129 -5.25 14.09 -3.63
CA ILE A 129 -4.02 13.84 -2.87
C ILE A 129 -3.70 15.04 -1.98
N ASP A 130 -3.85 16.25 -2.51
CA ASP A 130 -3.69 17.51 -1.79
C ASP A 130 -4.64 17.58 -0.57
N THR A 131 -5.93 17.28 -0.77
CA THR A 131 -6.90 17.19 0.33
C THR A 131 -6.46 16.18 1.41
N ILE A 132 -5.91 15.03 1.02
CA ILE A 132 -5.41 14.04 2.00
C ILE A 132 -4.23 14.61 2.78
N ILE A 133 -3.28 15.29 2.10
CA ILE A 133 -2.10 15.88 2.73
C ILE A 133 -2.51 16.97 3.74
N GLU A 134 -3.43 17.85 3.34
CA GLU A 134 -3.86 18.97 4.18
C GLU A 134 -4.68 18.55 5.40
N GLU A 135 -5.54 17.54 5.27
CA GLU A 135 -6.53 17.17 6.29
C GLU A 135 -6.14 15.92 7.09
N ALA A 136 -5.05 15.24 6.75
CA ALA A 136 -4.64 14.03 7.43
C ALA A 136 -4.28 14.28 8.91
N PRO A 137 -4.57 13.33 9.80
CA PRO A 137 -4.14 13.42 11.19
C PRO A 137 -2.62 13.45 11.28
N GLN A 138 -2.11 14.06 12.35
CA GLN A 138 -0.67 14.17 12.57
C GLN A 138 0.01 12.78 12.55
N GLY A 139 1.05 12.64 11.76
CA GLY A 139 1.82 11.40 11.61
C GLY A 139 1.32 10.47 10.50
N PHE A 140 0.21 10.81 9.81
CA PHE A 140 -0.19 10.10 8.61
C PHE A 140 0.54 10.67 7.39
N GLU A 141 1.15 9.82 6.59
CA GLU A 141 2.02 10.22 5.50
C GLU A 141 1.46 9.86 4.12
N VAL A 142 1.78 10.66 3.12
CA VAL A 142 1.42 10.40 1.73
C VAL A 142 2.66 10.13 0.90
N LEU A 143 2.67 8.99 0.19
CA LEU A 143 3.71 8.57 -0.72
C LEU A 143 3.17 8.59 -2.16
N SER A 144 3.94 9.16 -3.09
CA SER A 144 3.62 9.03 -4.51
C SER A 144 3.78 7.59 -4.97
N GLY A 145 2.80 7.08 -5.69
CA GLY A 145 2.85 5.80 -6.39
C GLY A 145 2.96 5.94 -7.91
N ASP A 146 3.13 7.16 -8.40
CA ASP A 146 3.20 7.51 -9.83
C ASP A 146 4.40 8.43 -10.07
N ASP A 147 5.37 7.96 -10.84
CA ASP A 147 6.61 8.69 -11.11
C ASP A 147 6.38 10.02 -11.81
N ALA A 148 5.37 10.08 -12.69
CA ALA A 148 5.12 11.26 -13.52
C ALA A 148 4.71 12.50 -12.72
N ILE A 149 4.05 12.31 -11.58
CA ILE A 149 3.56 13.40 -10.72
C ILE A 149 4.32 13.51 -9.39
N THR A 150 5.36 12.70 -9.18
CA THR A 150 6.07 12.64 -7.90
C THR A 150 6.62 14.01 -7.48
N LEU A 151 7.25 14.76 -8.40
CA LEU A 151 7.81 16.07 -8.08
C LEU A 151 6.73 17.06 -7.62
N GLU A 152 5.57 17.04 -8.29
CA GLU A 152 4.44 17.87 -7.92
C GLU A 152 3.90 17.49 -6.53
N LEU A 153 3.72 16.20 -6.27
CA LEU A 153 3.26 15.72 -4.96
C LEU A 153 4.23 16.07 -3.82
N LEU A 154 5.53 15.98 -4.06
CA LEU A 154 6.54 16.40 -3.08
C LEU A 154 6.44 17.90 -2.78
N SER A 155 6.12 18.72 -3.79
CA SER A 155 5.97 20.17 -3.60
C SER A 155 4.76 20.57 -2.76
N ILE A 156 3.73 19.73 -2.68
CA ILE A 156 2.52 19.96 -1.87
C ILE A 156 2.55 19.20 -0.53
N GLY A 157 3.61 18.45 -0.21
CA GLY A 157 3.80 17.85 1.11
C GLY A 157 3.83 16.33 1.17
N ALA A 158 3.80 15.62 0.04
CA ALA A 158 4.10 14.19 0.05
C ALA A 158 5.53 13.96 0.55
N VAL A 159 5.73 12.88 1.32
CA VAL A 159 7.02 12.65 2.01
C VAL A 159 7.99 11.76 1.24
N GLY A 160 7.54 11.17 0.14
CA GLY A 160 8.38 10.27 -0.64
C GLY A 160 7.65 9.62 -1.81
N VAL A 161 8.30 8.63 -2.38
CA VAL A 161 7.81 7.90 -3.54
C VAL A 161 7.97 6.40 -3.33
N THR A 162 6.99 5.64 -3.79
CA THR A 162 7.08 4.18 -3.88
C THR A 162 7.18 3.78 -5.34
N VAL A 163 8.39 3.69 -5.82
CA VAL A 163 8.72 3.34 -7.20
C VAL A 163 8.96 1.84 -7.37
N SER A 164 9.06 1.42 -8.63
CA SER A 164 9.37 0.05 -8.98
C SER A 164 10.50 0.00 -10.02
N TYR A 165 10.25 -0.62 -11.15
CA TYR A 165 11.25 -0.83 -12.19
C TYR A 165 11.85 0.44 -12.79
N THR A 166 11.18 1.58 -12.70
CA THR A 166 11.65 2.86 -13.26
C THR A 166 12.94 3.37 -12.62
N HIS A 167 13.25 2.95 -11.40
CA HIS A 167 14.50 3.26 -10.71
C HIS A 167 15.50 2.09 -10.69
N LEU A 168 15.06 0.93 -11.11
CA LEU A 168 15.94 -0.17 -11.44
C LEU A 168 16.39 0.04 -12.88
N THR A 169 17.67 -0.07 -13.15
CA THR A 169 18.20 0.02 -14.52
C THR A 169 17.39 -0.91 -15.42
N LEU A 170 16.56 -0.33 -16.26
CA LEU A 170 15.88 -1.11 -17.27
C LEU A 170 16.91 -1.52 -18.30
N PRO A 171 16.97 -2.79 -18.70
CA PRO A 171 17.66 -3.13 -19.92
C PRO A 171 17.01 -2.29 -21.02
N THR A 172 17.81 -1.47 -21.67
CA THR A 172 17.37 -0.80 -22.89
C THR A 172 17.03 -1.89 -23.87
N ILE A 173 15.74 -2.10 -24.10
CA ILE A 173 15.31 -2.96 -25.20
C ILE A 173 15.59 -2.13 -26.44
N ALA A 174 16.68 -2.44 -27.09
CA ALA A 174 17.04 -1.90 -28.41
C ALA A 174 16.14 -2.54 -29.46
#